data_4ee7561dc0fedb1022db7fbd89aeea98
#
_entry.id   4ee7561dc0fedb1022db7fbd89aeea98
#
_cell.length_a   1.000
_cell.length_b   1.000
_cell.length_c   1.000
_cell.angle_alpha   90.00
_cell.angle_beta   90.00
_cell.angle_gamma   90.00
#
_symmetry.space_group_name_H-M   'P 1'
#
loop_
_entity.id
_entity.type
_entity.pdbx_description
1 polymer ?
#
loop_
_entity_poly.entity_id
_entity_poly.type
_entity_poly.pdbx_seq_one_letter_code
_entity_poly.pdbx_strand_id
1 'polypeptide(L)'
;MRHNPFRVVEMFEETMADYCGSKFAIATDNCTDALMIAAKYLKVEEVTIPARTYLSVPQSIMHAGGTVKFRDYEWEGIYQLEPYPLWDSAKRLTSGMYIPDSIMCLSFHIKKLLPIGKGGMILTDDEELVYFAKRSRYEGRHEVRMDKDNIAILGWNAYMTPEQAARGLTLMHNYPTHAKDIPNINSYENEPYYPDLRNFDLFKDCETVK
;
A
#
# COMPACT_ATOMS: atom_id res chain seq x y z
N MET A 1 -1.94 23.24 -25.49
CA MET A 1 -2.23 21.96 -24.81
C MET A 1 -2.25 22.22 -23.31
N ARG A 2 -3.32 21.90 -22.60
CA ARG A 2 -3.26 21.87 -21.12
C ARG A 2 -2.39 20.70 -20.73
N HIS A 3 -1.29 20.96 -20.06
CA HIS A 3 -0.38 19.94 -19.54
C HIS A 3 -1.10 19.20 -18.41
N ASN A 4 -1.24 17.87 -18.48
CA ASN A 4 -1.71 17.07 -17.35
C ASN A 4 -0.62 17.06 -16.28
N PRO A 5 -0.79 17.72 -15.12
CA PRO A 5 0.24 17.77 -14.08
C PRO A 5 0.51 16.39 -13.45
N PHE A 6 -0.44 15.45 -13.56
CA PHE A 6 -0.31 14.09 -13.02
C PHE A 6 0.29 13.09 -14.02
N ARG A 7 0.63 13.50 -15.26
CA ARG A 7 1.20 12.54 -16.25
C ARG A 7 2.45 11.82 -15.73
N VAL A 8 3.29 12.49 -14.94
CA VAL A 8 4.47 11.87 -14.34
C VAL A 8 4.11 10.79 -13.31
N VAL A 9 2.98 10.96 -12.61
CA VAL A 9 2.45 9.94 -11.69
C VAL A 9 1.99 8.71 -12.48
N GLU A 10 1.26 8.90 -13.58
CA GLU A 10 0.85 7.82 -14.48
C GLU A 10 2.06 7.06 -15.03
N MET A 11 3.12 7.76 -15.45
CA MET A 11 4.37 7.13 -15.92
C MET A 11 5.02 6.28 -14.83
N PHE A 12 4.99 6.72 -13.58
CA PHE A 12 5.52 5.92 -12.47
C PHE A 12 4.64 4.71 -12.18
N GLU A 13 3.30 4.85 -12.25
CA GLU A 13 2.35 3.74 -12.15
C GLU A 13 2.61 2.69 -13.24
N GLU A 14 2.71 3.12 -14.52
CA GLU A 14 3.04 2.26 -15.67
C GLU A 14 4.38 1.50 -15.42
N THR A 15 5.43 2.22 -15.02
CA THR A 15 6.75 1.64 -14.74
C THR A 15 6.69 0.58 -13.62
N MET A 16 5.94 0.85 -12.57
CA MET A 16 5.84 -0.07 -11.43
C MET A 16 4.97 -1.29 -11.75
N ALA A 17 3.89 -1.12 -12.51
CA ALA A 17 3.07 -2.24 -12.98
C ALA A 17 3.91 -3.19 -13.84
N ASP A 18 4.64 -2.67 -14.82
CA ASP A 18 5.53 -3.45 -15.68
C ASP A 18 6.63 -4.15 -14.88
N TYR A 19 7.27 -3.45 -13.94
CA TYR A 19 8.34 -4.02 -13.12
C TYR A 19 7.83 -5.14 -12.20
N CYS A 20 6.71 -4.93 -11.53
CA CYS A 20 6.15 -5.89 -10.57
C CYS A 20 5.37 -7.02 -11.24
N GLY A 21 4.92 -6.83 -12.49
CA GLY A 21 4.16 -7.82 -13.26
C GLY A 21 2.66 -7.80 -12.99
N SER A 22 2.10 -6.71 -12.47
CA SER A 22 0.66 -6.49 -12.37
C SER A 22 0.12 -5.78 -13.62
N LYS A 23 -1.19 -5.90 -13.88
CA LYS A 23 -1.84 -5.18 -14.97
C LYS A 23 -1.90 -3.67 -14.71
N PHE A 24 -2.08 -3.29 -13.45
CA PHE A 24 -2.19 -1.89 -13.01
C PHE A 24 -1.41 -1.63 -11.73
N ALA A 25 -0.99 -0.37 -11.60
CA ALA A 25 -0.50 0.20 -10.35
C ALA A 25 -1.18 1.55 -10.09
N ILE A 26 -1.51 1.85 -8.84
CA ILE A 26 -2.14 3.09 -8.44
C ILE A 26 -1.31 3.72 -7.31
N ALA A 27 -0.67 4.85 -7.59
CA ALA A 27 0.16 5.56 -6.63
C ALA A 27 -0.69 6.26 -5.56
N THR A 28 -0.25 6.19 -4.31
CA THR A 28 -0.85 6.86 -3.15
C THR A 28 0.20 7.67 -2.39
N ASP A 29 -0.23 8.53 -1.50
CA ASP A 29 0.66 9.35 -0.67
C ASP A 29 1.56 8.51 0.27
N ASN A 30 1.08 7.32 0.67
CA ASN A 30 1.82 6.36 1.49
C ASN A 30 1.15 4.97 1.45
N CYS A 31 1.83 3.93 1.98
CA CYS A 31 1.31 2.57 2.04
C CYS A 31 0.10 2.42 2.98
N THR A 32 0.02 3.23 4.03
CA THR A 32 -1.12 3.24 4.96
C THR A 32 -2.42 3.57 4.23
N ASP A 33 -2.37 4.60 3.38
CA ASP A 33 -3.50 5.00 2.54
C ASP A 33 -3.79 3.95 1.46
N ALA A 34 -2.76 3.32 0.87
CA ALA A 34 -2.94 2.21 -0.07
C ALA A 34 -3.72 1.07 0.57
N LEU A 35 -3.31 0.63 1.76
CA LEU A 35 -3.99 -0.42 2.53
C LEU A 35 -5.43 -0.02 2.91
N MET A 36 -5.62 1.22 3.39
CA MET A 36 -6.95 1.72 3.77
C MET A 36 -7.90 1.76 2.57
N ILE A 37 -7.47 2.27 1.42
CA ILE A 37 -8.28 2.34 0.20
C ILE A 37 -8.63 0.93 -0.29
N ALA A 38 -7.66 0.01 -0.32
CA ALA A 38 -7.88 -1.38 -0.71
C ALA A 38 -8.84 -2.11 0.24
N ALA A 39 -8.64 -1.95 1.56
CA ALA A 39 -9.53 -2.50 2.58
C ALA A 39 -10.96 -1.95 2.47
N LYS A 40 -11.09 -0.65 2.16
CA LYS A 40 -12.40 -0.01 1.94
C LYS A 40 -13.11 -0.54 0.70
N TYR A 41 -12.38 -0.74 -0.40
CA TYR A 41 -12.88 -1.37 -1.62
C TYR A 41 -13.41 -2.77 -1.36
N LEU A 42 -12.63 -3.59 -0.67
CA LEU A 42 -12.99 -4.96 -0.29
C LEU A 42 -14.10 -5.05 0.77
N LYS A 43 -14.47 -3.91 1.38
CA LYS A 43 -15.46 -3.84 2.49
C LYS A 43 -15.09 -4.82 3.60
N VAL A 44 -13.83 -4.80 4.01
CA VAL A 44 -13.32 -5.73 5.02
C VAL A 44 -14.11 -5.63 6.33
N GLU A 45 -14.44 -6.76 6.90
CA GLU A 45 -15.16 -6.87 8.18
C GLU A 45 -14.20 -7.30 9.30
N GLU A 46 -13.62 -8.47 9.21
CA GLU A 46 -12.70 -9.03 10.18
C GLU A 46 -11.41 -9.46 9.47
N VAL A 47 -10.29 -8.98 9.96
CA VAL A 47 -8.99 -9.18 9.30
C VAL A 47 -7.96 -9.71 10.30
N THR A 48 -7.35 -10.83 9.98
CA THR A 48 -6.25 -11.40 10.74
C THR A 48 -4.91 -10.97 10.16
N ILE A 49 -4.03 -10.44 11.01
CA ILE A 49 -2.69 -9.98 10.66
C ILE A 49 -1.65 -10.46 11.68
N PRO A 50 -0.34 -10.42 11.37
CA PRO A 50 0.70 -10.71 12.35
C PRO A 50 0.64 -9.75 13.53
N ALA A 51 0.86 -10.26 14.74
CA ALA A 51 0.95 -9.41 15.95
C ALA A 51 2.17 -8.47 15.91
N ARG A 52 3.23 -8.86 15.20
CA ARG A 52 4.44 -8.05 14.98
C ARG A 52 4.46 -7.51 13.55
N THR A 53 3.85 -6.36 13.36
CA THR A 53 3.86 -5.63 12.09
C THR A 53 3.91 -4.12 12.33
N TYR A 54 3.91 -3.33 11.24
CA TYR A 54 3.93 -1.88 11.38
C TYR A 54 2.58 -1.37 11.90
N LEU A 55 2.64 -0.47 12.86
CA LEU A 55 1.47 -0.02 13.64
C LEU A 55 0.31 0.58 12.80
N SER A 56 0.59 1.10 11.60
CA SER A 56 -0.47 1.66 10.76
C SER A 56 -1.29 0.62 10.01
N VAL A 57 -0.85 -0.64 9.95
CA VAL A 57 -1.60 -1.70 9.25
C VAL A 57 -2.94 -1.98 9.94
N PRO A 58 -2.99 -2.31 11.26
CA PRO A 58 -4.26 -2.44 11.95
C PRO A 58 -5.09 -1.15 11.91
N GLN A 59 -4.47 0.02 12.00
CA GLN A 59 -5.19 1.30 11.90
C GLN A 59 -5.84 1.49 10.52
N SER A 60 -5.17 1.09 9.43
CA SER A 60 -5.76 1.14 8.07
C SER A 60 -7.03 0.30 7.97
N ILE A 61 -7.04 -0.89 8.58
CA ILE A 61 -8.21 -1.78 8.65
C ILE A 61 -9.34 -1.11 9.44
N MET A 62 -9.02 -0.55 10.62
CA MET A 62 -10.00 0.13 11.48
C MET A 62 -10.58 1.38 10.78
N HIS A 63 -9.76 2.18 10.10
CA HIS A 63 -10.22 3.33 9.31
C HIS A 63 -11.08 2.91 8.11
N ALA A 64 -10.88 1.72 7.57
CA ALA A 64 -11.75 1.15 6.54
C ALA A 64 -13.08 0.65 7.10
N GLY A 65 -13.23 0.55 8.42
CA GLY A 65 -14.44 0.08 9.12
C GLY A 65 -14.39 -1.39 9.53
N GLY A 66 -13.25 -2.05 9.34
CA GLY A 66 -13.02 -3.43 9.75
C GLY A 66 -12.54 -3.56 11.19
N THR A 67 -12.53 -4.78 11.69
CA THR A 67 -11.97 -5.20 12.98
C THR A 67 -10.71 -6.03 12.76
N VAL A 68 -9.81 -5.99 13.74
CA VAL A 68 -8.50 -6.64 13.65
C VAL A 68 -8.42 -7.83 14.62
N LYS A 69 -7.91 -8.95 14.11
CA LYS A 69 -7.43 -10.07 14.93
C LYS A 69 -5.93 -10.24 14.75
N PHE A 70 -5.24 -10.54 15.83
CA PHE A 70 -3.82 -10.80 15.78
C PHE A 70 -3.52 -12.29 15.83
N ARG A 71 -2.54 -12.72 15.00
CA ARG A 71 -1.95 -14.06 15.05
C ARG A 71 -0.45 -13.95 15.27
N ASP A 72 0.09 -14.82 16.11
CA ASP A 72 1.54 -14.85 16.38
C ASP A 72 2.22 -15.78 15.36
N TYR A 73 2.80 -15.21 14.32
CA TYR A 73 3.61 -15.92 13.34
C TYR A 73 4.70 -15.01 12.76
N GLU A 74 5.76 -15.63 12.32
CA GLU A 74 6.84 -14.92 11.62
C GLU A 74 6.53 -14.79 10.13
N TRP A 75 6.95 -13.68 9.54
CA TRP A 75 6.78 -13.38 8.13
C TRP A 75 8.01 -12.66 7.58
N GLU A 76 8.21 -12.71 6.27
CA GLU A 76 9.30 -12.03 5.57
C GLU A 76 8.80 -11.38 4.29
N GLY A 77 9.20 -10.14 4.04
CA GLY A 77 8.88 -9.39 2.82
C GLY A 77 7.42 -8.97 2.71
N ILE A 78 6.52 -9.95 2.70
CA ILE A 78 5.07 -9.75 2.52
C ILE A 78 4.26 -10.65 3.46
N TYR A 79 3.02 -10.25 3.73
CA TYR A 79 2.02 -11.11 4.38
C TYR A 79 0.61 -10.71 3.94
N GLN A 80 -0.31 -11.67 4.02
CA GLN A 80 -1.71 -11.48 3.66
C GLN A 80 -2.51 -10.89 4.83
N LEU A 81 -3.43 -9.99 4.53
CA LEU A 81 -4.46 -9.54 5.45
C LEU A 81 -5.66 -10.50 5.32
N GLU A 82 -5.58 -11.60 6.07
CA GLU A 82 -6.51 -12.73 5.92
C GLU A 82 -7.94 -12.39 6.39
N PRO A 83 -8.99 -12.91 5.70
CA PRO A 83 -8.97 -13.85 4.57
C PRO A 83 -8.94 -13.16 3.20
N TYR A 84 -8.74 -11.84 3.13
CA TYR A 84 -8.87 -11.05 1.91
C TYR A 84 -7.65 -11.23 0.99
N PRO A 85 -7.80 -11.07 -0.34
CA PRO A 85 -6.68 -11.10 -1.29
C PRO A 85 -5.85 -9.81 -1.21
N LEU A 86 -5.66 -9.27 -0.03
CA LEU A 86 -4.94 -8.03 0.27
C LEU A 86 -3.62 -8.36 0.98
N TRP A 87 -2.52 -7.79 0.46
CA TRP A 87 -1.17 -8.06 0.94
C TRP A 87 -0.45 -6.78 1.35
N ASP A 88 0.12 -6.77 2.54
CA ASP A 88 1.17 -5.80 2.88
C ASP A 88 2.50 -6.26 2.27
N SER A 89 3.00 -5.48 1.34
CA SER A 89 4.25 -5.73 0.62
C SER A 89 5.29 -4.64 0.88
N ALA A 90 5.19 -3.95 2.01
CA ALA A 90 6.02 -2.80 2.34
C ALA A 90 7.52 -3.13 2.54
N LYS A 91 7.90 -4.41 2.60
CA LYS A 91 9.29 -4.86 2.76
C LYS A 91 9.85 -5.61 1.55
N ARG A 92 9.06 -5.77 0.49
CA ARG A 92 9.46 -6.41 -0.77
C ARG A 92 9.29 -5.46 -1.94
N LEU A 93 10.30 -5.42 -2.80
CA LEU A 93 10.21 -4.84 -4.14
C LEU A 93 11.21 -5.56 -5.06
N THR A 94 10.71 -6.43 -5.90
CA THR A 94 11.51 -7.20 -6.86
C THR A 94 10.70 -7.42 -8.14
N SER A 95 11.38 -7.63 -9.27
CA SER A 95 10.70 -7.85 -10.55
C SER A 95 9.82 -9.10 -10.51
N GLY A 96 8.62 -8.99 -11.09
CA GLY A 96 7.68 -10.10 -11.19
C GLY A 96 7.10 -10.59 -9.87
N MET A 97 7.08 -9.74 -8.83
CA MET A 97 6.63 -10.12 -7.50
C MET A 97 5.12 -10.20 -7.32
N TYR A 98 4.37 -9.69 -8.29
CA TYR A 98 2.92 -9.62 -8.17
C TYR A 98 2.28 -11.01 -8.11
N ILE A 99 1.37 -11.18 -7.19
CA ILE A 99 0.55 -12.40 -7.02
C ILE A 99 -0.74 -12.20 -7.82
N PRO A 100 -1.02 -13.02 -8.85
CA PRO A 100 -2.26 -12.90 -9.64
C PRO A 100 -3.52 -12.91 -8.76
N ASP A 101 -4.55 -12.19 -9.18
CA ASP A 101 -5.83 -12.07 -8.48
C ASP A 101 -5.73 -11.49 -7.05
N SER A 102 -4.66 -10.76 -6.76
CA SER A 102 -4.45 -10.11 -5.46
C SER A 102 -4.41 -8.60 -5.55
N ILE A 103 -4.38 -7.96 -4.38
CA ILE A 103 -4.12 -6.54 -4.19
C ILE A 103 -2.87 -6.44 -3.31
N MET A 104 -1.79 -5.88 -3.83
CA MET A 104 -0.54 -5.75 -3.08
C MET A 104 -0.23 -4.28 -2.83
N CYS A 105 0.07 -3.92 -1.58
CA CYS A 105 0.36 -2.55 -1.19
C CYS A 105 1.84 -2.35 -0.90
N LEU A 106 2.48 -1.44 -1.65
CA LEU A 106 3.90 -1.11 -1.55
C LEU A 106 4.12 0.16 -0.73
N SER A 107 5.32 0.27 -0.16
CA SER A 107 5.78 1.48 0.53
C SER A 107 7.05 2.03 -0.09
N PHE A 108 7.07 3.34 -0.32
CA PHE A 108 8.23 4.10 -0.78
C PHE A 108 8.75 5.08 0.28
N HIS A 109 8.47 4.79 1.55
CA HIS A 109 9.02 5.56 2.66
C HIS A 109 10.56 5.57 2.60
N ILE A 110 11.20 6.62 3.16
CA ILE A 110 12.66 6.80 3.13
C ILE A 110 13.47 5.58 3.60
N LYS A 111 12.90 4.69 4.42
CA LYS A 111 13.55 3.46 4.93
C LYS A 111 13.24 2.20 4.10
N LYS A 112 12.61 2.35 2.93
CA LYS A 112 12.20 1.21 2.10
C LYS A 112 13.17 0.97 0.94
N LEU A 113 12.94 -0.11 0.19
CA LEU A 113 13.81 -0.54 -0.92
C LEU A 113 13.91 0.52 -2.03
N LEU A 114 12.82 1.22 -2.33
CA LEU A 114 12.80 2.38 -3.23
C LEU A 114 12.49 3.65 -2.40
N PRO A 115 13.51 4.32 -1.84
CA PRO A 115 13.31 5.38 -0.85
C PRO A 115 13.03 6.74 -1.51
N ILE A 116 11.81 6.96 -2.00
CA ILE A 116 11.43 8.26 -2.58
C ILE A 116 11.12 9.34 -1.53
N GLY A 117 11.12 8.97 -0.25
CA GLY A 117 10.83 9.84 0.89
C GLY A 117 9.49 9.52 1.52
N LYS A 118 8.38 9.73 0.82
CA LYS A 118 7.03 9.34 1.17
C LYS A 118 6.33 8.84 -0.10
N GLY A 119 5.48 7.82 0.01
CA GLY A 119 4.75 7.27 -1.11
C GLY A 119 4.29 5.84 -0.82
N GLY A 120 3.26 5.42 -1.53
CA GLY A 120 2.75 4.07 -1.57
C GLY A 120 2.22 3.72 -2.94
N MET A 121 1.82 2.47 -3.13
CA MET A 121 1.23 2.01 -4.38
C MET A 121 0.35 0.78 -4.16
N ILE A 122 -0.74 0.69 -4.87
CA ILE A 122 -1.58 -0.49 -4.98
C ILE A 122 -1.24 -1.17 -6.30
N LEU A 123 -0.89 -2.45 -6.29
CA LEU A 123 -0.76 -3.30 -7.47
C LEU A 123 -2.00 -4.18 -7.58
N THR A 124 -2.57 -4.31 -8.79
CA THR A 124 -3.78 -5.09 -9.02
C THR A 124 -4.00 -5.40 -10.51
N ASP A 125 -4.81 -6.43 -10.79
CA ASP A 125 -5.36 -6.71 -12.12
C ASP A 125 -6.84 -6.29 -12.25
N ASP A 126 -7.45 -5.80 -11.16
CA ASP A 126 -8.86 -5.45 -11.04
C ASP A 126 -9.13 -4.01 -11.52
N GLU A 127 -9.83 -3.86 -12.65
CA GLU A 127 -10.19 -2.56 -13.24
C GLU A 127 -11.19 -1.77 -12.38
N GLU A 128 -12.05 -2.44 -11.63
CA GLU A 128 -13.02 -1.77 -10.76
C GLU A 128 -12.29 -1.14 -9.56
N LEU A 129 -11.30 -1.85 -9.02
CA LEU A 129 -10.43 -1.29 -7.98
C LEU A 129 -9.64 -0.08 -8.51
N VAL A 130 -9.11 -0.14 -9.75
CA VAL A 130 -8.42 1.02 -10.36
C VAL A 130 -9.32 2.24 -10.38
N TYR A 131 -10.55 2.08 -10.86
CA TYR A 131 -11.52 3.17 -10.91
C TYR A 131 -11.83 3.71 -9.50
N PHE A 132 -12.09 2.82 -8.55
CA PHE A 132 -12.36 3.19 -7.15
C PHE A 132 -11.16 3.89 -6.51
N ALA A 133 -9.96 3.32 -6.61
CA ALA A 133 -8.76 3.82 -5.93
C ALA A 133 -8.29 5.18 -6.48
N LYS A 134 -8.32 5.36 -7.81
CA LYS A 134 -7.95 6.65 -8.44
C LYS A 134 -8.85 7.79 -7.98
N ARG A 135 -10.13 7.54 -7.78
CA ARG A 135 -11.07 8.54 -7.25
C ARG A 135 -10.90 8.71 -5.73
N SER A 136 -10.85 7.60 -4.99
CA SER A 136 -10.74 7.63 -3.53
C SER A 136 -9.50 8.37 -3.05
N ARG A 137 -8.34 8.19 -3.70
CA ARG A 137 -7.11 8.93 -3.38
C ARG A 137 -7.17 10.42 -3.66
N TYR A 138 -8.13 10.88 -4.47
CA TYR A 138 -8.31 12.26 -4.89
C TYR A 138 -9.67 12.80 -4.48
N GLU A 139 -10.03 12.63 -3.21
CA GLU A 139 -11.23 13.19 -2.58
C GLU A 139 -12.56 12.75 -3.24
N GLY A 140 -12.59 11.60 -3.89
CA GLY A 140 -13.75 11.09 -4.65
C GLY A 140 -13.90 11.67 -6.05
N ARG A 141 -12.93 12.48 -6.49
CA ARG A 141 -12.96 13.25 -7.74
C ARG A 141 -12.27 12.54 -8.90
N HIS A 142 -12.58 13.02 -10.11
CA HIS A 142 -11.73 12.85 -11.28
C HIS A 142 -10.76 14.05 -11.42
N GLU A 143 -9.75 13.91 -12.27
CA GLU A 143 -8.81 15.00 -12.60
C GLU A 143 -9.41 15.99 -13.60
N VAL A 144 -10.62 16.50 -13.28
CA VAL A 144 -11.35 17.48 -14.07
C VAL A 144 -11.76 18.67 -13.22
N ARG A 145 -12.26 19.73 -13.84
CA ARG A 145 -12.80 20.86 -13.08
C ARG A 145 -13.95 20.39 -12.19
N MET A 146 -13.96 20.85 -10.94
CA MET A 146 -14.93 20.42 -9.92
C MET A 146 -16.39 20.67 -10.32
N ASP A 147 -16.68 21.76 -11.05
CA ASP A 147 -18.01 22.08 -11.57
C ASP A 147 -18.45 21.16 -12.73
N LYS A 148 -17.58 20.30 -13.23
CA LYS A 148 -17.81 19.30 -14.29
C LYS A 148 -17.69 17.87 -13.79
N ASP A 149 -17.42 17.69 -12.49
CA ASP A 149 -17.20 16.39 -11.90
C ASP A 149 -18.47 15.83 -11.25
N ASN A 150 -18.59 14.50 -11.26
CA ASN A 150 -19.60 13.76 -10.51
C ASN A 150 -18.96 13.09 -9.30
N ILE A 151 -19.08 13.73 -8.13
CA ILE A 151 -18.50 13.22 -6.89
C ILE A 151 -19.49 12.23 -6.27
N ALA A 152 -19.26 10.92 -6.47
CA ALA A 152 -20.12 9.84 -6.00
C ALA A 152 -19.43 8.85 -5.05
N ILE A 153 -18.13 9.03 -4.82
CA ILE A 153 -17.31 8.18 -3.95
C ILE A 153 -16.76 9.05 -2.81
N LEU A 154 -16.85 8.55 -1.59
CA LEU A 154 -16.14 9.15 -0.45
C LEU A 154 -14.65 8.90 -0.63
N GLY A 155 -13.87 9.96 -0.67
CA GLY A 155 -12.43 9.88 -0.88
C GLY A 155 -11.61 10.59 0.19
N TRP A 156 -10.29 10.55 0.00
CA TRP A 156 -9.28 11.13 0.87
C TRP A 156 -8.29 11.94 0.03
N ASN A 157 -7.61 12.87 0.66
CA ASN A 157 -6.44 13.53 0.07
C ASN A 157 -5.22 12.63 0.28
N ALA A 158 -5.07 11.64 -0.59
CA ALA A 158 -4.10 10.54 -0.48
C ALA A 158 -3.36 10.27 -1.80
N TYR A 159 -3.27 11.24 -2.69
CA TYR A 159 -2.57 11.10 -3.96
C TYR A 159 -1.06 11.35 -3.82
N MET A 160 -0.28 10.68 -4.64
CA MET A 160 1.15 10.93 -4.80
C MET A 160 1.37 12.23 -5.57
N THR A 161 2.31 13.09 -5.12
CA THR A 161 2.66 14.31 -5.85
C THR A 161 3.52 14.02 -7.08
N PRO A 162 3.48 14.89 -8.11
CA PRO A 162 4.36 14.77 -9.28
C PRO A 162 5.85 14.68 -8.94
N GLU A 163 6.30 15.39 -7.90
CA GLU A 163 7.70 15.39 -7.45
C GLU A 163 8.12 14.04 -6.87
N GLN A 164 7.23 13.40 -6.09
CA GLN A 164 7.46 12.07 -5.55
C GLN A 164 7.56 11.04 -6.68
N ALA A 165 6.65 11.09 -7.65
CA ALA A 165 6.64 10.21 -8.80
C ALA A 165 7.89 10.40 -9.68
N ALA A 166 8.30 11.63 -9.95
CA ALA A 166 9.52 11.93 -10.71
C ALA A 166 10.77 11.36 -10.02
N ARG A 167 10.85 11.49 -8.69
CA ARG A 167 11.92 10.86 -7.91
C ARG A 167 11.86 9.34 -8.01
N GLY A 168 10.66 8.75 -7.96
CA GLY A 168 10.45 7.31 -8.12
C GLY A 168 10.98 6.81 -9.47
N LEU A 169 10.61 7.46 -10.57
CA LEU A 169 11.10 7.14 -11.92
C LEU A 169 12.63 7.23 -12.00
N THR A 170 13.23 8.28 -11.43
CA THR A 170 14.68 8.44 -11.41
C THR A 170 15.38 7.28 -10.70
N LEU A 171 14.85 6.85 -9.55
CA LEU A 171 15.40 5.74 -8.78
C LEU A 171 15.19 4.39 -9.47
N MET A 172 14.04 4.20 -10.14
CA MET A 172 13.75 2.98 -10.89
C MET A 172 14.67 2.77 -12.08
N HIS A 173 15.25 3.83 -12.67
CA HIS A 173 16.12 3.73 -13.82
C HIS A 173 17.30 2.75 -13.63
N ASN A 174 17.85 2.68 -12.41
CA ASN A 174 18.95 1.78 -12.05
C ASN A 174 18.54 0.77 -10.95
N TYR A 175 17.25 0.56 -10.76
CA TYR A 175 16.78 -0.36 -9.73
C TYR A 175 17.05 -1.82 -10.16
N PRO A 176 17.58 -2.69 -9.29
CA PRO A 176 17.94 -4.07 -9.65
C PRO A 176 16.71 -4.91 -9.99
N THR A 177 16.85 -5.85 -10.92
CA THR A 177 15.79 -6.83 -11.23
C THR A 177 15.44 -7.69 -10.02
N HIS A 178 16.44 -8.05 -9.20
CA HIS A 178 16.25 -8.85 -8.00
C HIS A 178 16.81 -8.10 -6.79
N ALA A 179 15.92 -7.75 -5.89
CA ALA A 179 16.26 -7.16 -4.60
C ALA A 179 15.81 -8.09 -3.47
N LYS A 180 16.65 -8.18 -2.42
CA LYS A 180 16.29 -8.94 -1.20
C LYS A 180 15.28 -8.17 -0.38
N ASP A 181 14.40 -8.90 0.30
CA ASP A 181 13.46 -8.33 1.25
C ASP A 181 14.17 -7.61 2.40
N ILE A 182 13.52 -6.60 2.95
CA ILE A 182 13.98 -5.97 4.18
C ILE A 182 13.68 -6.94 5.35
N PRO A 183 14.69 -7.37 6.11
CA PRO A 183 14.49 -8.34 7.18
C PRO A 183 13.60 -7.79 8.31
N ASN A 184 12.96 -8.70 9.05
CA ASN A 184 12.15 -8.38 10.25
C ASN A 184 12.96 -8.43 11.55
N ILE A 185 14.27 -8.54 11.45
CA ILE A 185 15.19 -8.54 12.59
C ILE A 185 15.97 -7.23 12.58
N ASN A 186 16.05 -6.59 13.73
CA ASN A 186 16.98 -5.50 13.95
C ASN A 186 18.41 -6.09 14.04
N SER A 187 19.21 -5.88 13.00
CA SER A 187 20.56 -6.44 12.88
C SER A 187 21.54 -5.97 13.97
N TYR A 188 21.23 -4.89 14.67
CA TYR A 188 22.08 -4.37 15.75
C TYR A 188 21.77 -5.01 17.11
N GLU A 189 20.51 -5.41 17.33
CA GLU A 189 20.03 -5.89 18.64
C GLU A 189 19.62 -7.35 18.60
N ASN A 190 19.56 -7.96 17.42
CA ASN A 190 19.07 -9.32 17.18
C ASN A 190 17.66 -9.57 17.75
N GLU A 191 16.83 -8.52 17.76
CA GLU A 191 15.46 -8.54 18.24
C GLU A 191 14.47 -8.34 17.10
N PRO A 192 13.18 -8.69 17.28
CA PRO A 192 12.15 -8.41 16.30
C PRO A 192 12.10 -6.92 15.94
N TYR A 193 12.07 -6.62 14.64
CA TYR A 193 12.02 -5.23 14.16
C TYR A 193 10.76 -4.48 14.61
N TYR A 194 9.66 -5.21 14.78
CA TYR A 194 8.39 -4.66 15.24
C TYR A 194 8.04 -5.18 16.62
N PRO A 195 7.58 -4.31 17.55
CA PRO A 195 7.04 -4.73 18.82
C PRO A 195 5.73 -5.52 18.61
N ASP A 196 5.36 -6.29 19.62
CA ASP A 196 4.04 -6.92 19.67
C ASP A 196 2.97 -5.85 19.88
N LEU A 197 2.10 -5.68 18.89
CA LEU A 197 1.07 -4.63 18.88
C LEU A 197 0.00 -4.83 19.96
N ARG A 198 -0.20 -6.06 20.43
CA ARG A 198 -1.15 -6.39 21.52
C ARG A 198 -0.81 -5.70 22.84
N ASN A 199 0.44 -5.25 22.99
CA ASN A 199 0.92 -4.55 24.18
C ASN A 199 0.53 -3.06 24.21
N PHE A 200 -0.08 -2.52 23.15
CA PHE A 200 -0.49 -1.13 23.10
C PHE A 200 -1.98 -0.98 23.43
N ASP A 201 -2.32 0.04 24.21
CA ASP A 201 -3.70 0.31 24.65
C ASP A 201 -4.72 0.36 23.51
N LEU A 202 -4.32 0.87 22.35
CA LEU A 202 -5.19 0.94 21.17
C LEU A 202 -5.67 -0.43 20.70
N PHE A 203 -4.87 -1.48 20.91
CA PHE A 203 -5.11 -2.82 20.38
C PHE A 203 -5.38 -3.90 21.43
N LYS A 204 -5.46 -3.51 22.71
CA LYS A 204 -5.60 -4.48 23.83
C LYS A 204 -6.89 -5.29 23.76
N ASP A 205 -7.94 -4.73 23.15
CA ASP A 205 -9.26 -5.38 23.02
C ASP A 205 -9.39 -6.17 21.69
N CYS A 206 -8.35 -6.18 20.86
CA CYS A 206 -8.30 -6.98 19.64
C CYS A 206 -8.14 -8.47 19.98
N GLU A 207 -8.92 -9.32 19.32
CA GLU A 207 -8.86 -10.76 19.51
C GLU A 207 -7.48 -11.33 19.06
N THR A 208 -7.00 -12.35 19.77
CA THR A 208 -5.84 -13.14 19.37
C THR A 208 -6.30 -14.53 18.93
N VAL A 209 -5.96 -14.91 17.70
CA VAL A 209 -6.25 -16.24 17.14
C VAL A 209 -4.98 -17.11 17.10
N LYS A 210 -5.18 -18.44 17.19
CA LYS A 210 -4.06 -19.40 17.16
C LYS A 210 -3.56 -19.66 15.74
#